data_fa1862b0250dc2b0d00ea92c8efb0639
#
_entry.id   fa1862b0250dc2b0d00ea92c8efb0639
#
_cell.length_a   1.000
_cell.length_b   1.000
_cell.length_c   1.000
_cell.angle_alpha   90.00
_cell.angle_beta   90.00
_cell.angle_gamma   90.00
#
_symmetry.space_group_name_H-M   'P 1'
#
loop_
_entity.id
_entity.type
_entity.pdbx_description
1 polymer ?
#
loop_
_entity_poly.entity_id
_entity_poly.type
_entity_poly.pdbx_seq_one_letter_code
_entity_poly.pdbx_strand_id
1 'polypeptide(L)'
;MTAPLSPGKPRAQATPDWHAQELLLMREVMRLIGRSLAPGLVLREMLHLMSELLGLNRGRIVLVDTAGAAAPRTSSIQHAYGLTQAEVERGRYAWGEGITGRVLATGQPAIVQDIDAEPLFLARAVQRSHLPPETVAFIALPIELNHAPIGVLACHRIRSRQRHLNDDLAVLRVLATLVGQLLQLEALVAEQTRQLEARNAVLANALNTKSARYGLIGNSPPLLQALGELERVSQTQATVLLLGESGTGKELFARAVHLASGRRDRPFIKVNCSAIPDALFESELFGYERGAFTGASTARAGWFEQADSGTIFLDEIGELPLAMQSKLLRTLQEGTLVRLGGQREVRVNVRLVAATNRDLAREVEAGRFRQDLYYRLNVIPIRLPSLAERREDIRALALHFVSRANQAHQRNVNLAPDALARLEAHPWPGNIRELGNVIERLVLLANDTLVTDAELDRFLPGAMATQPAPVAVPPAQAPAEAPLVRDYAPAHSHSAHTLQAALAEHHGNQSRAAQSLGLTLRQFSYRLRKADLR
;
A
#
# COMPACT_ATOMS: atom_id res chain seq x y z
N MET A 1 -23.79 84.18 -43.34
CA MET A 1 -23.86 82.98 -44.22
C MET A 1 -23.22 81.80 -43.53
N THR A 2 -24.04 81.07 -42.87
CA THR A 2 -23.64 79.85 -42.15
C THR A 2 -24.13 78.63 -42.93
N ALA A 3 -23.21 77.76 -43.36
CA ALA A 3 -23.51 76.52 -44.10
C ALA A 3 -24.10 75.45 -43.15
N PRO A 4 -25.05 74.62 -43.60
CA PRO A 4 -25.63 73.56 -42.76
C PRO A 4 -24.73 72.36 -42.68
N LEU A 5 -24.57 71.80 -41.44
CA LEU A 5 -23.91 70.54 -41.13
C LEU A 5 -24.67 69.36 -41.73
N SER A 6 -23.99 68.53 -42.50
CA SER A 6 -24.51 67.27 -43.06
C SER A 6 -24.79 66.26 -41.95
N PRO A 7 -25.88 65.45 -42.01
CA PRO A 7 -26.16 64.41 -41.04
C PRO A 7 -25.17 63.26 -41.22
N GLY A 8 -24.52 62.92 -40.12
CA GLY A 8 -23.57 61.81 -40.06
C GLY A 8 -24.22 60.46 -40.41
N LYS A 9 -23.58 59.70 -41.28
CA LYS A 9 -23.96 58.34 -41.63
C LYS A 9 -24.05 57.49 -40.34
N PRO A 10 -25.05 56.63 -40.19
CA PRO A 10 -25.10 55.69 -39.05
C PRO A 10 -23.87 54.78 -39.10
N ARG A 11 -23.16 54.67 -37.96
CA ARG A 11 -22.07 53.69 -37.74
C ARG A 11 -22.64 52.33 -38.06
N ALA A 12 -22.10 51.65 -39.08
CA ALA A 12 -22.32 50.22 -39.31
C ALA A 12 -22.02 49.44 -38.02
N GLN A 13 -23.02 48.78 -37.47
CA GLN A 13 -22.80 47.82 -36.35
C GLN A 13 -21.82 46.77 -36.87
N ALA A 14 -20.64 46.70 -36.25
CA ALA A 14 -19.67 45.66 -36.55
C ALA A 14 -20.33 44.30 -36.35
N THR A 15 -20.36 43.47 -37.38
CA THR A 15 -20.83 42.09 -37.28
C THR A 15 -19.95 41.36 -36.24
N PRO A 16 -20.56 40.68 -35.27
CA PRO A 16 -19.78 39.97 -34.25
C PRO A 16 -18.83 38.97 -34.91
N ASP A 17 -17.55 38.97 -34.51
CA ASP A 17 -16.60 37.96 -34.94
C ASP A 17 -16.88 36.66 -34.16
N TRP A 18 -17.74 35.83 -34.73
CA TRP A 18 -18.17 34.57 -34.12
C TRP A 18 -17.01 33.60 -33.89
N HIS A 19 -16.00 33.60 -34.76
CA HIS A 19 -14.82 32.76 -34.62
C HIS A 19 -13.98 33.14 -33.39
N ALA A 20 -13.80 34.43 -33.14
CA ALA A 20 -13.11 34.91 -31.95
C ALA A 20 -13.87 34.51 -30.66
N GLN A 21 -15.22 34.55 -30.69
CA GLN A 21 -16.05 34.16 -29.55
C GLN A 21 -16.01 32.64 -29.29
N GLU A 22 -15.97 31.81 -30.34
CA GLU A 22 -15.76 30.35 -30.20
C GLU A 22 -14.44 30.00 -29.55
N LEU A 23 -13.34 30.60 -30.04
CA LEU A 23 -12.02 30.40 -29.49
C LEU A 23 -11.94 30.87 -28.03
N LEU A 24 -12.59 31.99 -27.72
CA LEU A 24 -12.67 32.50 -26.36
C LEU A 24 -13.40 31.49 -25.43
N LEU A 25 -14.57 31.00 -25.89
CA LEU A 25 -15.34 30.00 -25.18
C LEU A 25 -14.49 28.74 -24.88
N MET A 26 -13.85 28.18 -25.91
CA MET A 26 -13.02 26.98 -25.76
C MET A 26 -11.84 27.21 -24.80
N ARG A 27 -11.18 28.36 -24.92
CA ARG A 27 -10.07 28.72 -24.02
C ARG A 27 -10.54 28.83 -22.57
N GLU A 28 -11.65 29.51 -22.31
CA GLU A 28 -12.17 29.69 -20.94
C GLU A 28 -12.68 28.36 -20.36
N VAL A 29 -13.35 27.51 -21.14
CA VAL A 29 -13.78 26.18 -20.70
C VAL A 29 -12.56 25.29 -20.34
N MET A 30 -11.52 25.28 -21.20
CA MET A 30 -10.28 24.54 -20.89
C MET A 30 -9.57 25.08 -19.64
N ARG A 31 -9.57 26.40 -19.44
CA ARG A 31 -9.02 27.01 -18.24
C ARG A 31 -9.79 26.63 -16.98
N LEU A 32 -11.10 26.53 -17.04
CA LEU A 32 -11.96 26.10 -15.94
C LEU A 32 -11.71 24.64 -15.57
N ILE A 33 -11.62 23.77 -16.56
CA ILE A 33 -11.28 22.33 -16.35
C ILE A 33 -9.91 22.18 -15.64
N GLY A 34 -8.93 23.01 -16.02
CA GLY A 34 -7.59 22.94 -15.41
C GLY A 34 -7.49 23.56 -14.00
N ARG A 35 -8.47 24.36 -13.56
CA ARG A 35 -8.43 25.08 -12.28
C ARG A 35 -9.36 24.53 -11.20
N SER A 36 -10.44 23.87 -11.58
CA SER A 36 -11.47 23.42 -10.64
C SER A 36 -11.49 21.90 -10.53
N LEU A 37 -11.41 21.41 -9.31
CA LEU A 37 -11.61 19.99 -8.97
C LEU A 37 -13.10 19.64 -8.75
N ALA A 38 -14.01 20.63 -8.90
CA ALA A 38 -15.46 20.42 -8.72
C ALA A 38 -16.18 20.44 -10.08
N PRO A 39 -16.47 19.27 -10.68
CA PRO A 39 -17.05 19.16 -12.02
C PRO A 39 -18.36 19.92 -12.19
N GLY A 40 -19.23 19.89 -11.16
CA GLY A 40 -20.50 20.58 -11.20
C GLY A 40 -20.41 22.10 -11.35
N LEU A 41 -19.36 22.74 -10.83
CA LEU A 41 -19.10 24.17 -11.02
C LEU A 41 -18.63 24.45 -12.46
N VAL A 42 -17.73 23.60 -12.98
CA VAL A 42 -17.22 23.70 -14.34
C VAL A 42 -18.36 23.58 -15.36
N LEU A 43 -19.25 22.60 -15.19
CA LEU A 43 -20.39 22.37 -16.06
C LEU A 43 -21.39 23.55 -16.08
N ARG A 44 -21.67 24.14 -14.92
CA ARG A 44 -22.56 25.31 -14.81
C ARG A 44 -21.93 26.52 -15.46
N GLU A 45 -20.66 26.78 -15.24
CA GLU A 45 -19.96 27.93 -15.84
C GLU A 45 -19.80 27.78 -17.36
N MET A 46 -19.59 26.55 -17.85
CA MET A 46 -19.61 26.23 -19.28
C MET A 46 -20.98 26.60 -19.92
N LEU A 47 -22.10 26.24 -19.27
CA LEU A 47 -23.44 26.62 -19.73
C LEU A 47 -23.66 28.15 -19.71
N HIS A 48 -23.11 28.83 -18.72
CA HIS A 48 -23.10 30.28 -18.64
C HIS A 48 -22.35 30.92 -19.83
N LEU A 49 -21.10 30.52 -20.04
CA LEU A 49 -20.27 31.01 -21.14
C LEU A 49 -20.90 30.74 -22.53
N MET A 50 -21.54 29.57 -22.69
CA MET A 50 -22.29 29.22 -23.88
C MET A 50 -23.46 30.20 -24.14
N SER A 51 -24.15 30.63 -23.09
CA SER A 51 -25.21 31.63 -23.17
C SER A 51 -24.67 33.03 -23.51
N GLU A 52 -23.65 33.49 -22.80
CA GLU A 52 -23.09 34.84 -22.93
C GLU A 52 -22.36 35.06 -24.26
N LEU A 53 -21.48 34.13 -24.63
CA LEU A 53 -20.64 34.30 -25.82
C LEU A 53 -21.35 33.88 -27.10
N LEU A 54 -22.12 32.80 -27.08
CA LEU A 54 -22.78 32.27 -28.25
C LEU A 54 -24.29 32.55 -28.30
N GLY A 55 -24.90 33.09 -27.21
CA GLY A 55 -26.33 33.32 -27.09
C GLY A 55 -27.16 32.04 -27.22
N LEU A 56 -26.61 30.90 -26.83
CA LEU A 56 -27.31 29.64 -26.72
C LEU A 56 -27.90 29.56 -25.31
N ASN A 57 -29.12 30.06 -25.17
CA ASN A 57 -29.73 30.33 -23.87
C ASN A 57 -30.36 29.10 -23.23
N ARG A 58 -30.63 29.19 -21.91
CA ARG A 58 -31.27 28.13 -21.10
C ARG A 58 -30.63 26.77 -21.31
N GLY A 59 -29.30 26.78 -21.26
CA GLY A 59 -28.47 25.59 -21.35
C GLY A 59 -28.72 24.62 -20.19
N ARG A 60 -28.84 23.33 -20.49
CA ARG A 60 -29.05 22.29 -19.48
C ARG A 60 -28.37 20.98 -19.84
N ILE A 61 -27.90 20.29 -18.81
CA ILE A 61 -27.37 18.96 -18.90
C ILE A 61 -28.33 18.02 -18.15
N VAL A 62 -28.93 17.10 -18.90
CA VAL A 62 -29.86 16.09 -18.42
C VAL A 62 -29.08 14.78 -18.34
N LEU A 63 -29.03 14.12 -17.19
CA LEU A 63 -28.35 12.86 -17.02
C LEU A 63 -29.34 11.75 -16.69
N VAL A 64 -28.99 10.52 -17.04
CA VAL A 64 -29.75 9.33 -16.69
C VAL A 64 -29.66 9.10 -15.18
N ASP A 65 -30.80 8.93 -14.52
CA ASP A 65 -30.84 8.64 -13.10
C ASP A 65 -30.33 7.19 -12.84
N THR A 66 -29.38 7.05 -11.94
CA THR A 66 -28.79 5.76 -11.54
C THR A 66 -29.65 5.02 -10.53
N ALA A 67 -30.96 4.96 -10.74
CA ALA A 67 -31.85 4.13 -9.92
C ALA A 67 -31.65 2.64 -10.26
N GLY A 68 -31.69 1.76 -9.23
CA GLY A 68 -31.33 0.34 -9.35
C GLY A 68 -32.03 -0.41 -10.51
N ALA A 69 -31.49 -1.54 -10.89
CA ALA A 69 -31.82 -2.32 -12.10
C ALA A 69 -33.32 -2.69 -12.32
N ALA A 70 -34.19 -2.46 -11.33
CA ALA A 70 -35.63 -2.74 -11.40
C ALA A 70 -36.52 -1.49 -11.64
N ALA A 71 -35.96 -0.27 -11.63
CA ALA A 71 -36.74 0.96 -11.83
C ALA A 71 -36.75 1.37 -13.31
N PRO A 72 -37.87 2.01 -13.80
CA PRO A 72 -37.88 2.54 -15.17
C PRO A 72 -36.76 3.57 -15.34
N ARG A 73 -36.06 3.50 -16.46
CA ARG A 73 -34.98 4.46 -16.79
C ARG A 73 -35.58 5.85 -16.95
N THR A 74 -35.24 6.74 -16.02
CA THR A 74 -35.59 8.16 -16.05
C THR A 74 -34.34 9.01 -16.18
N SER A 75 -34.53 10.27 -16.55
CA SER A 75 -33.45 11.25 -16.62
C SER A 75 -33.92 12.57 -16.06
N SER A 76 -33.03 13.31 -15.45
CA SER A 76 -33.33 14.59 -14.80
C SER A 76 -32.28 15.64 -15.11
N ILE A 77 -32.65 16.93 -15.04
CA ILE A 77 -31.72 18.05 -15.21
C ILE A 77 -30.81 18.09 -13.97
N GLN A 78 -29.52 17.85 -14.15
CA GLN A 78 -28.53 17.92 -13.07
C GLN A 78 -27.80 19.27 -13.04
N HIS A 79 -27.56 19.87 -14.21
CA HIS A 79 -26.92 21.18 -14.34
C HIS A 79 -27.71 22.06 -15.31
N ALA A 80 -27.89 23.33 -14.96
CA ALA A 80 -28.59 24.28 -15.79
C ALA A 80 -28.05 25.71 -15.59
N TYR A 81 -28.22 26.53 -16.64
CA TYR A 81 -28.03 27.95 -16.59
C TYR A 81 -29.24 28.68 -17.23
N GLY A 82 -29.71 29.73 -16.57
CA GLY A 82 -30.87 30.49 -17.02
C GLY A 82 -32.23 29.80 -16.74
N LEU A 83 -32.28 28.75 -15.93
CA LEU A 83 -33.48 28.09 -15.45
C LEU A 83 -33.70 28.39 -13.96
N THR A 84 -34.95 28.51 -13.55
CA THR A 84 -35.34 28.56 -12.14
C THR A 84 -35.32 27.16 -11.52
N GLN A 85 -35.27 27.08 -10.19
CA GLN A 85 -35.27 25.79 -9.45
C GLN A 85 -36.53 24.96 -9.79
N ALA A 86 -37.70 25.59 -9.88
CA ALA A 86 -38.94 24.93 -10.27
C ALA A 86 -38.93 24.39 -11.72
N GLU A 87 -38.24 25.07 -12.65
CA GLU A 87 -38.03 24.62 -14.03
C GLU A 87 -37.09 23.39 -14.08
N VAL A 88 -36.04 23.38 -13.28
CA VAL A 88 -35.12 22.24 -13.14
C VAL A 88 -35.85 21.02 -12.58
N GLU A 89 -36.64 21.16 -11.52
CA GLU A 89 -37.39 20.07 -10.88
C GLU A 89 -38.43 19.43 -11.82
N ARG A 90 -39.09 20.26 -12.69
CA ARG A 90 -40.00 19.75 -13.73
C ARG A 90 -39.27 19.02 -14.87
N GLY A 91 -37.98 19.23 -15.05
CA GLY A 91 -37.18 18.68 -16.12
C GLY A 91 -36.83 17.20 -15.96
N ARG A 92 -37.84 16.36 -15.75
CA ARG A 92 -37.71 14.88 -15.69
C ARG A 92 -38.33 14.25 -16.92
N TYR A 93 -37.66 13.28 -17.52
CA TYR A 93 -38.05 12.61 -18.75
C TYR A 93 -37.93 11.10 -18.61
N ALA A 94 -38.96 10.36 -19.08
CA ALA A 94 -38.83 8.91 -19.22
C ALA A 94 -37.99 8.57 -20.46
N TRP A 95 -37.50 7.36 -20.54
CA TRP A 95 -36.73 6.88 -21.68
C TRP A 95 -37.58 6.89 -22.95
N GLY A 96 -37.13 7.59 -23.99
CA GLY A 96 -37.87 7.78 -25.24
C GLY A 96 -38.93 8.88 -25.19
N GLU A 97 -39.19 9.57 -24.08
CA GLU A 97 -40.23 10.59 -23.92
C GLU A 97 -39.76 11.95 -24.44
N GLY A 98 -40.52 12.54 -25.34
CA GLY A 98 -40.22 13.85 -25.95
C GLY A 98 -38.88 13.88 -26.69
N ILE A 99 -38.38 15.08 -26.97
CA ILE A 99 -37.10 15.24 -27.67
C ILE A 99 -35.92 14.74 -26.83
N THR A 100 -35.86 15.10 -25.56
CA THR A 100 -34.73 14.72 -24.66
C THR A 100 -34.66 13.22 -24.46
N GLY A 101 -35.78 12.58 -24.14
CA GLY A 101 -35.81 11.09 -23.95
C GLY A 101 -35.51 10.33 -25.25
N ARG A 102 -35.91 10.88 -26.42
CA ARG A 102 -35.60 10.29 -27.72
C ARG A 102 -34.10 10.34 -28.05
N VAL A 103 -33.44 11.49 -27.77
CA VAL A 103 -31.97 11.61 -27.92
C VAL A 103 -31.25 10.58 -27.03
N LEU A 104 -31.70 10.37 -25.80
CA LEU A 104 -31.16 9.31 -24.91
C LEU A 104 -31.38 7.91 -25.47
N ALA A 105 -32.54 7.65 -26.08
CA ALA A 105 -32.85 6.30 -26.58
C ALA A 105 -32.12 5.98 -27.88
N THR A 106 -31.89 6.97 -28.75
CA THR A 106 -31.30 6.75 -30.08
C THR A 106 -29.82 7.11 -30.17
N GLY A 107 -29.27 7.87 -29.24
CA GLY A 107 -27.93 8.45 -29.34
C GLY A 107 -27.76 9.46 -30.48
N GLN A 108 -28.87 9.91 -31.12
CA GLN A 108 -28.81 10.81 -32.25
C GLN A 108 -29.19 12.24 -31.83
N PRO A 109 -28.48 13.28 -32.32
CA PRO A 109 -28.82 14.66 -32.04
C PRO A 109 -30.21 15.00 -32.62
N ALA A 110 -30.98 15.79 -31.88
CA ALA A 110 -32.26 16.30 -32.30
C ALA A 110 -32.22 17.84 -32.42
N ILE A 111 -32.71 18.35 -33.53
CA ILE A 111 -32.77 19.76 -33.82
C ILE A 111 -34.22 20.12 -34.18
N VAL A 112 -34.85 20.88 -33.30
CA VAL A 112 -36.19 21.45 -33.51
C VAL A 112 -36.01 22.87 -33.96
N GLN A 113 -36.38 23.16 -35.21
CA GLN A 113 -36.23 24.52 -35.79
C GLN A 113 -37.27 25.52 -35.26
N ASP A 114 -38.43 25.04 -34.87
CA ASP A 114 -39.51 25.79 -34.28
C ASP A 114 -40.20 24.96 -33.20
N ILE A 115 -40.03 25.37 -31.94
CA ILE A 115 -40.62 24.67 -30.80
C ILE A 115 -42.16 24.71 -30.79
N ASP A 116 -42.75 25.71 -31.41
CA ASP A 116 -44.21 25.87 -31.48
C ASP A 116 -44.85 24.93 -32.52
N ALA A 117 -44.07 24.52 -33.53
CA ALA A 117 -44.52 23.62 -34.59
C ALA A 117 -44.19 22.14 -34.30
N GLU A 118 -43.42 21.81 -33.26
CA GLU A 118 -42.94 20.46 -32.98
C GLU A 118 -43.75 19.76 -31.88
N PRO A 119 -44.61 18.78 -32.22
CA PRO A 119 -45.46 18.10 -31.25
C PRO A 119 -44.69 17.33 -30.16
N LEU A 120 -43.46 16.87 -30.44
CA LEU A 120 -42.62 16.14 -29.47
C LEU A 120 -41.92 17.06 -28.47
N PHE A 121 -42.00 18.37 -28.67
CA PHE A 121 -41.44 19.34 -27.72
C PHE A 121 -42.40 19.55 -26.55
N LEU A 122 -42.15 18.93 -25.40
CA LEU A 122 -43.09 18.91 -24.27
C LEU A 122 -43.19 20.22 -23.47
N ALA A 123 -42.36 21.24 -23.74
CA ALA A 123 -42.25 22.50 -22.98
C ALA A 123 -42.24 22.33 -21.45
N ARG A 124 -41.82 21.14 -20.94
CA ARG A 124 -41.95 20.74 -19.53
C ARG A 124 -41.06 21.58 -18.62
N ALA A 125 -39.78 21.71 -18.94
CA ALA A 125 -38.84 22.50 -18.13
C ALA A 125 -39.10 24.01 -18.33
N VAL A 126 -39.22 24.47 -19.56
CA VAL A 126 -39.38 25.91 -19.90
C VAL A 126 -40.69 26.12 -20.62
N GLN A 127 -41.59 26.91 -20.02
CA GLN A 127 -42.85 27.27 -20.63
C GLN A 127 -42.66 28.31 -21.75
N ARG A 128 -43.52 28.28 -22.78
CA ARG A 128 -43.44 29.19 -23.92
C ARG A 128 -43.50 30.68 -23.54
N SER A 129 -44.27 31.00 -22.50
CA SER A 129 -44.41 32.37 -21.95
C SER A 129 -43.09 32.92 -21.37
N HIS A 130 -42.12 32.07 -21.04
CA HIS A 130 -40.80 32.45 -20.53
C HIS A 130 -39.73 32.58 -21.63
N LEU A 131 -40.11 32.41 -22.90
CA LEU A 131 -39.25 32.53 -24.07
C LEU A 131 -39.60 33.76 -24.88
N PRO A 132 -38.66 34.28 -25.68
CA PRO A 132 -38.92 35.43 -26.57
C PRO A 132 -40.08 35.16 -27.55
N PRO A 133 -40.78 36.22 -28.05
CA PRO A 133 -41.87 36.05 -29.00
C PRO A 133 -41.41 35.55 -30.38
N GLU A 134 -40.13 35.69 -30.70
CA GLU A 134 -39.54 35.23 -31.95
C GLU A 134 -39.55 33.69 -32.03
N THR A 135 -39.35 33.17 -33.25
CA THR A 135 -39.19 31.72 -33.47
C THR A 135 -37.98 31.21 -32.74
N VAL A 136 -38.20 30.27 -31.82
CA VAL A 136 -37.16 29.65 -31.01
C VAL A 136 -36.89 28.24 -31.50
N ALA A 137 -35.63 27.94 -31.76
CA ALA A 137 -35.15 26.58 -32.01
C ALA A 137 -34.67 25.92 -30.71
N PHE A 138 -34.79 24.59 -30.64
CA PHE A 138 -34.26 23.79 -29.57
C PHE A 138 -33.26 22.77 -30.11
N ILE A 139 -32.09 22.70 -29.49
CA ILE A 139 -31.00 21.80 -29.89
C ILE A 139 -30.73 20.87 -28.71
N ALA A 140 -30.69 19.58 -28.98
CA ALA A 140 -30.37 18.53 -28.00
C ALA A 140 -29.33 17.55 -28.58
N LEU A 141 -28.18 17.43 -27.95
CA LEU A 141 -27.10 16.55 -28.36
C LEU A 141 -26.87 15.48 -27.29
N PRO A 142 -26.59 14.24 -27.69
CA PRO A 142 -26.21 13.18 -26.72
C PRO A 142 -24.86 13.50 -26.07
N ILE A 143 -24.76 13.21 -24.79
CA ILE A 143 -23.52 13.11 -24.05
C ILE A 143 -23.20 11.64 -23.97
N GLU A 144 -22.11 11.22 -24.59
CA GLU A 144 -21.75 9.81 -24.72
C GLU A 144 -20.55 9.46 -23.83
N LEU A 145 -20.61 8.24 -23.30
CA LEU A 145 -19.50 7.59 -22.61
C LEU A 145 -19.36 6.18 -23.18
N ASN A 146 -18.19 5.85 -23.73
CA ASN A 146 -17.95 4.54 -24.37
C ASN A 146 -19.02 4.18 -25.42
N HIS A 147 -19.40 5.14 -26.25
CA HIS A 147 -20.45 5.04 -27.28
C HIS A 147 -21.88 4.76 -26.75
N ALA A 148 -22.08 4.90 -25.45
CA ALA A 148 -23.42 4.82 -24.86
C ALA A 148 -23.90 6.21 -24.41
N PRO A 149 -25.13 6.63 -24.72
CA PRO A 149 -25.67 7.91 -24.28
C PRO A 149 -25.94 7.87 -22.77
N ILE A 150 -25.26 8.72 -22.01
CA ILE A 150 -25.41 8.88 -20.56
C ILE A 150 -26.20 10.13 -20.19
N GLY A 151 -26.37 11.05 -21.13
CA GLY A 151 -27.06 12.30 -20.91
C GLY A 151 -27.36 13.08 -22.20
N VAL A 152 -27.90 14.26 -22.03
CA VAL A 152 -28.21 15.20 -23.13
C VAL A 152 -27.76 16.60 -22.74
N LEU A 153 -26.99 17.26 -23.61
CA LEU A 153 -26.75 18.69 -23.60
C LEU A 153 -27.80 19.36 -24.44
N ALA A 154 -28.61 20.24 -23.85
CA ALA A 154 -29.68 20.91 -24.56
C ALA A 154 -29.70 22.42 -24.32
N CYS A 155 -30.12 23.20 -25.33
CA CYS A 155 -30.24 24.66 -25.25
C CYS A 155 -31.32 25.20 -26.20
N HIS A 156 -31.72 26.46 -25.97
CA HIS A 156 -32.61 27.22 -26.85
C HIS A 156 -31.79 28.21 -27.67
N ARG A 157 -32.22 28.42 -28.91
CA ARG A 157 -31.59 29.34 -29.85
C ARG A 157 -32.68 30.17 -30.57
N ILE A 158 -32.50 31.49 -30.65
CA ILE A 158 -33.36 32.35 -31.48
C ILE A 158 -33.01 32.10 -32.94
N ARG A 159 -34.02 31.80 -33.80
CA ARG A 159 -33.82 31.41 -35.21
C ARG A 159 -33.29 32.54 -36.09
N SER A 160 -33.70 33.78 -35.87
CA SER A 160 -33.35 34.98 -36.67
C SER A 160 -31.90 35.46 -36.48
N ARG A 161 -31.01 34.68 -35.88
CA ARG A 161 -29.61 35.07 -35.66
C ARG A 161 -28.79 34.99 -36.94
N GLN A 162 -27.78 35.89 -37.05
CA GLN A 162 -26.85 35.94 -38.20
C GLN A 162 -25.85 34.76 -38.24
N ARG A 163 -25.69 34.00 -37.10
CA ARG A 163 -24.80 32.84 -37.03
C ARG A 163 -25.46 31.61 -37.66
N HIS A 164 -24.66 30.77 -38.38
CA HIS A 164 -25.16 29.54 -38.97
C HIS A 164 -25.41 28.46 -37.93
N LEU A 165 -26.47 27.66 -38.12
CA LEU A 165 -26.81 26.54 -37.21
C LEU A 165 -25.72 25.48 -37.16
N ASN A 166 -25.03 25.22 -38.28
CA ASN A 166 -23.96 24.22 -38.34
C ASN A 166 -22.76 24.57 -37.45
N ASP A 167 -22.45 25.87 -37.30
CA ASP A 167 -21.38 26.35 -36.43
C ASP A 167 -21.76 26.15 -34.97
N ASP A 168 -23.01 26.42 -34.58
CA ASP A 168 -23.54 26.15 -33.26
C ASP A 168 -23.47 24.65 -32.93
N LEU A 169 -23.82 23.78 -33.89
CA LEU A 169 -23.77 22.32 -33.72
C LEU A 169 -22.34 21.82 -33.57
N ALA A 170 -21.38 22.36 -34.30
CA ALA A 170 -19.97 21.97 -34.19
C ALA A 170 -19.44 22.26 -32.78
N VAL A 171 -19.67 23.45 -32.26
CA VAL A 171 -19.26 23.82 -30.90
C VAL A 171 -19.97 22.98 -29.84
N LEU A 172 -21.30 22.80 -29.96
CA LEU A 172 -22.07 22.01 -29.01
C LEU A 172 -21.64 20.54 -28.97
N ARG A 173 -21.21 19.94 -30.10
CA ARG A 173 -20.64 18.58 -30.13
C ARG A 173 -19.36 18.50 -29.32
N VAL A 174 -18.44 19.47 -29.49
CA VAL A 174 -17.20 19.53 -28.70
C VAL A 174 -17.53 19.66 -27.22
N LEU A 175 -18.47 20.55 -26.86
CA LEU A 175 -18.87 20.71 -25.46
C LEU A 175 -19.51 19.44 -24.87
N ALA A 176 -20.39 18.76 -25.64
CA ALA A 176 -21.00 17.49 -25.20
C ALA A 176 -19.95 16.42 -24.95
N THR A 177 -18.92 16.31 -25.80
CA THR A 177 -17.79 15.42 -25.61
C THR A 177 -17.00 15.77 -24.34
N LEU A 178 -16.69 17.04 -24.11
CA LEU A 178 -15.99 17.49 -22.90
C LEU A 178 -16.80 17.21 -21.64
N VAL A 179 -18.13 17.40 -21.67
CA VAL A 179 -19.01 17.00 -20.55
C VAL A 179 -18.91 15.52 -20.27
N GLY A 180 -18.96 14.67 -21.30
CA GLY A 180 -18.81 13.22 -21.15
C GLY A 180 -17.49 12.83 -20.48
N GLN A 181 -16.38 13.42 -20.93
CA GLN A 181 -15.05 13.18 -20.35
C GLN A 181 -14.94 13.65 -18.90
N LEU A 182 -15.52 14.82 -18.59
CA LEU A 182 -15.52 15.36 -17.22
C LEU A 182 -16.31 14.45 -16.25
N LEU A 183 -17.47 13.97 -16.67
CA LEU A 183 -18.29 13.05 -15.90
C LEU A 183 -17.61 11.68 -15.72
N GLN A 184 -16.87 11.22 -16.73
CA GLN A 184 -16.05 10.00 -16.62
C GLN A 184 -14.95 10.15 -15.58
N LEU A 185 -14.24 11.26 -15.62
CA LEU A 185 -13.17 11.54 -14.65
C LEU A 185 -13.73 11.59 -13.22
N GLU A 186 -14.87 12.25 -13.03
CA GLU A 186 -15.58 12.31 -11.74
C GLU A 186 -15.93 10.90 -11.21
N ALA A 187 -16.50 10.06 -12.09
CA ALA A 187 -16.85 8.69 -11.73
C ALA A 187 -15.63 7.84 -11.35
N LEU A 188 -14.51 7.97 -12.07
CA LEU A 188 -13.26 7.28 -11.79
C LEU A 188 -12.66 7.73 -10.44
N VAL A 189 -12.62 9.03 -10.17
CA VAL A 189 -12.13 9.58 -8.90
C VAL A 189 -13.00 9.11 -7.73
N ALA A 190 -14.33 9.16 -7.90
CA ALA A 190 -15.27 8.69 -6.88
C ALA A 190 -15.12 7.19 -6.58
N GLU A 191 -14.87 6.37 -7.60
CA GLU A 191 -14.63 4.94 -7.43
C GLU A 191 -13.31 4.67 -6.72
N GLN A 192 -12.23 5.34 -7.10
CA GLN A 192 -10.93 5.22 -6.43
C GLN A 192 -11.02 5.66 -4.96
N THR A 193 -11.74 6.75 -4.69
CA THR A 193 -11.93 7.23 -3.31
C THR A 193 -12.70 6.20 -2.48
N ARG A 194 -13.78 5.63 -3.00
CA ARG A 194 -14.54 4.55 -2.33
C ARG A 194 -13.69 3.32 -2.06
N GLN A 195 -12.86 2.90 -3.00
CA GLN A 195 -11.94 1.77 -2.81
C GLN A 195 -10.91 2.05 -1.72
N LEU A 196 -10.35 3.28 -1.67
CA LEU A 196 -9.42 3.71 -0.63
C LEU A 196 -10.10 3.76 0.75
N GLU A 197 -11.32 4.29 0.84
CA GLU A 197 -12.10 4.35 2.07
C GLU A 197 -12.47 2.96 2.58
N ALA A 198 -12.90 2.06 1.69
CA ALA A 198 -13.18 0.67 2.03
C ALA A 198 -11.92 -0.05 2.54
N ARG A 199 -10.77 0.19 1.89
CA ARG A 199 -9.47 -0.34 2.33
C ARG A 199 -9.05 0.22 3.69
N ASN A 200 -9.23 1.52 3.91
CA ASN A 200 -8.95 2.18 5.19
C ASN A 200 -9.89 1.69 6.30
N ALA A 201 -11.17 1.43 6.00
CA ALA A 201 -12.12 0.87 6.96
C ALA A 201 -11.73 -0.56 7.38
N VAL A 202 -11.28 -1.40 6.44
CA VAL A 202 -10.74 -2.74 6.75
C VAL A 202 -9.50 -2.65 7.63
N LEU A 203 -8.57 -1.75 7.33
CA LEU A 203 -7.38 -1.50 8.14
C LEU A 203 -7.74 -0.94 9.53
N ALA A 204 -8.67 0.01 9.61
CA ALA A 204 -9.14 0.58 10.87
C ALA A 204 -9.87 -0.47 11.74
N ASN A 205 -10.68 -1.34 11.15
CA ASN A 205 -11.32 -2.44 11.86
C ASN A 205 -10.31 -3.49 12.33
N ALA A 206 -9.28 -3.80 11.52
CA ALA A 206 -8.18 -4.66 11.94
C ALA A 206 -7.38 -4.04 13.11
N LEU A 207 -7.26 -2.71 13.17
CA LEU A 207 -6.61 -1.98 14.26
C LEU A 207 -7.48 -1.84 15.52
N ASN A 208 -8.79 -1.85 15.40
CA ASN A 208 -9.72 -1.68 16.52
C ASN A 208 -10.05 -2.99 17.27
N THR A 209 -9.59 -4.14 16.79
CA THR A 209 -9.72 -5.41 17.51
C THR A 209 -8.79 -5.47 18.72
N LYS A 210 -9.11 -6.31 19.70
CA LYS A 210 -8.26 -6.52 20.91
C LYS A 210 -6.80 -6.83 20.57
N SER A 211 -6.57 -7.51 19.44
CA SER A 211 -5.25 -7.84 18.91
C SER A 211 -4.42 -6.60 18.56
N ALA A 212 -5.04 -5.55 18.02
CA ALA A 212 -4.37 -4.32 17.64
C ALA A 212 -3.79 -3.53 18.83
N ARG A 213 -4.33 -3.69 20.05
CA ARG A 213 -3.76 -3.08 21.27
C ARG A 213 -2.29 -3.41 21.48
N TYR A 214 -1.84 -4.56 20.97
CA TYR A 214 -0.48 -5.07 21.19
C TYR A 214 0.35 -5.12 19.90
N GLY A 215 -0.16 -4.56 18.79
CA GLY A 215 0.49 -4.64 17.48
C GLY A 215 0.37 -6.01 16.80
N LEU A 216 -0.54 -6.87 17.29
CA LEU A 216 -0.85 -8.16 16.70
C LEU A 216 -1.97 -7.98 15.65
N ILE A 217 -1.82 -8.57 14.47
CA ILE A 217 -2.75 -8.43 13.35
C ILE A 217 -3.43 -9.76 13.10
N GLY A 218 -4.77 -9.73 13.04
CA GLY A 218 -5.61 -10.87 12.73
C GLY A 218 -6.81 -11.02 13.67
N ASN A 219 -7.78 -11.83 13.23
CA ASN A 219 -9.05 -12.11 13.90
C ASN A 219 -9.41 -13.60 13.88
N SER A 220 -8.52 -14.44 13.40
CA SER A 220 -8.76 -15.88 13.33
C SER A 220 -9.02 -16.48 14.71
N PRO A 221 -9.90 -17.49 14.82
CA PRO A 221 -10.22 -18.13 16.10
C PRO A 221 -8.99 -18.64 16.88
N PRO A 222 -7.98 -19.29 16.25
CA PRO A 222 -6.78 -19.72 16.95
C PRO A 222 -5.95 -18.57 17.53
N LEU A 223 -5.86 -17.43 16.81
CA LEU A 223 -5.18 -16.24 17.31
C LEU A 223 -5.93 -15.62 18.49
N LEU A 224 -7.26 -15.50 18.39
CA LEU A 224 -8.10 -14.98 19.49
C LEU A 224 -8.06 -15.85 20.72
N GLN A 225 -7.95 -17.18 20.57
CA GLN A 225 -7.76 -18.10 21.68
C GLN A 225 -6.41 -17.82 22.39
N ALA A 226 -5.32 -17.75 21.66
CA ALA A 226 -3.99 -17.45 22.23
C ALA A 226 -3.97 -16.08 22.93
N LEU A 227 -4.65 -15.06 22.35
CA LEU A 227 -4.82 -13.75 22.99
C LEU A 227 -5.66 -13.82 24.27
N GLY A 228 -6.72 -14.61 24.30
CA GLY A 228 -7.52 -14.83 25.50
C GLY A 228 -6.74 -15.52 26.62
N GLU A 229 -5.84 -16.44 26.29
CA GLU A 229 -4.92 -17.06 27.23
C GLU A 229 -3.90 -16.02 27.77
N LEU A 230 -3.32 -15.21 26.89
CA LEU A 230 -2.43 -14.12 27.26
C LEU A 230 -3.10 -13.12 28.22
N GLU A 231 -4.32 -12.66 27.93
CA GLU A 231 -5.03 -11.71 28.78
C GLU A 231 -5.27 -12.27 30.18
N ARG A 232 -5.68 -13.55 30.30
CA ARG A 232 -5.90 -14.22 31.59
C ARG A 232 -4.65 -14.30 32.46
N VAL A 233 -3.48 -14.48 31.85
CA VAL A 233 -2.23 -14.65 32.59
C VAL A 233 -1.44 -13.38 32.76
N SER A 234 -1.77 -12.32 32.02
CA SER A 234 -0.99 -11.08 31.99
C SER A 234 -0.85 -10.42 33.36
N GLN A 235 -1.88 -10.48 34.21
CA GLN A 235 -1.89 -9.89 35.55
C GLN A 235 -1.17 -10.73 36.61
N THR A 236 -0.77 -11.97 36.27
CA THR A 236 -0.06 -12.86 37.19
C THR A 236 1.45 -12.67 37.11
N GLN A 237 2.18 -13.16 38.12
CA GLN A 237 3.66 -13.22 38.10
C GLN A 237 4.19 -14.56 37.54
N ALA A 238 3.29 -15.44 37.07
CA ALA A 238 3.67 -16.75 36.59
C ALA A 238 4.54 -16.64 35.34
N THR A 239 5.45 -17.61 35.19
CA THR A 239 6.24 -17.79 33.96
C THR A 239 5.31 -18.14 32.79
N VAL A 240 5.48 -17.49 31.68
CA VAL A 240 4.77 -17.79 30.42
C VAL A 240 5.74 -18.42 29.44
N LEU A 241 5.36 -19.56 28.88
CA LEU A 241 6.14 -20.26 27.85
C LEU A 241 5.39 -20.17 26.51
N LEU A 242 5.94 -19.41 25.56
CA LEU A 242 5.40 -19.25 24.22
C LEU A 242 5.92 -20.36 23.31
N LEU A 243 5.01 -21.20 22.84
CA LEU A 243 5.31 -22.32 21.94
C LEU A 243 4.82 -22.00 20.53
N GLY A 244 5.64 -22.29 19.53
CA GLY A 244 5.24 -22.11 18.13
C GLY A 244 6.43 -22.08 17.18
N GLU A 245 6.13 -22.28 15.91
CA GLU A 245 7.13 -22.28 14.83
C GLU A 245 7.90 -20.96 14.73
N SER A 246 9.05 -21.00 14.04
CA SER A 246 9.79 -19.78 13.75
C SER A 246 8.95 -18.82 12.90
N GLY A 247 9.00 -17.52 13.20
CA GLY A 247 8.27 -16.50 12.44
C GLY A 247 6.77 -16.36 12.76
N THR A 248 6.23 -17.05 13.78
CA THR A 248 4.80 -16.92 14.19
C THR A 248 4.47 -15.65 14.97
N GLY A 249 5.51 -14.91 15.44
CA GLY A 249 5.33 -13.65 16.17
C GLY A 249 5.50 -13.80 17.70
N LYS A 250 6.22 -14.81 18.18
CA LYS A 250 6.49 -15.05 19.62
C LYS A 250 6.99 -13.79 20.36
N GLU A 251 7.84 -13.00 19.71
CA GLU A 251 8.34 -11.74 20.27
C GLU A 251 7.23 -10.70 20.51
N LEU A 252 6.32 -10.52 19.55
CA LEU A 252 5.19 -9.60 19.70
C LEU A 252 4.25 -10.07 20.82
N PHE A 253 4.04 -11.39 20.95
CA PHE A 253 3.28 -11.97 22.05
C PHE A 253 3.96 -11.74 23.40
N ALA A 254 5.27 -11.91 23.51
CA ALA A 254 6.02 -11.61 24.73
C ALA A 254 5.89 -10.14 25.14
N ARG A 255 5.99 -9.24 24.17
CA ARG A 255 5.75 -7.80 24.38
C ARG A 255 4.32 -7.52 24.80
N ALA A 256 3.33 -8.21 24.21
CA ALA A 256 1.93 -8.10 24.59
C ALA A 256 1.68 -8.54 26.04
N VAL A 257 2.30 -9.67 26.49
CA VAL A 257 2.26 -10.13 27.90
C VAL A 257 2.79 -9.03 28.84
N HIS A 258 3.88 -8.39 28.47
CA HIS A 258 4.46 -7.30 29.27
C HIS A 258 3.54 -6.08 29.32
N LEU A 259 3.07 -5.60 28.16
CA LEU A 259 2.20 -4.40 28.04
C LEU A 259 0.84 -4.59 28.72
N ALA A 260 0.33 -5.82 28.75
CA ALA A 260 -0.92 -6.18 29.43
C ALA A 260 -0.75 -6.37 30.95
N SER A 261 0.47 -6.37 31.47
CA SER A 261 0.78 -6.65 32.89
C SER A 261 0.83 -5.38 33.72
N GLY A 262 0.82 -5.54 35.05
CA GLY A 262 1.10 -4.45 35.98
C GLY A 262 2.54 -3.91 35.92
N ARG A 263 3.42 -4.50 35.10
CA ARG A 263 4.81 -4.08 34.89
C ARG A 263 5.02 -3.34 33.55
N ARG A 264 3.97 -2.93 32.86
CA ARG A 264 4.00 -2.31 31.51
C ARG A 264 4.93 -1.09 31.40
N ASP A 265 5.08 -0.34 32.50
CA ASP A 265 5.92 0.86 32.57
C ASP A 265 7.34 0.58 33.13
N ARG A 266 7.68 -0.70 33.31
CA ARG A 266 8.96 -1.19 33.79
C ARG A 266 9.83 -1.71 32.65
N PRO A 267 11.12 -2.00 32.89
CA PRO A 267 12.01 -2.51 31.84
C PRO A 267 11.48 -3.81 31.19
N PHE A 268 11.61 -3.89 29.88
CA PHE A 268 11.40 -5.10 29.08
C PHE A 268 12.71 -5.45 28.39
N ILE A 269 13.40 -6.45 28.91
CA ILE A 269 14.70 -6.89 28.39
C ILE A 269 14.48 -8.09 27.50
N LYS A 270 14.88 -7.97 26.22
CA LYS A 270 14.80 -9.02 25.23
C LYS A 270 16.16 -9.67 25.02
N VAL A 271 16.20 -10.98 25.10
CA VAL A 271 17.40 -11.80 24.90
C VAL A 271 17.09 -12.90 23.90
N ASN A 272 17.88 -13.00 22.85
CA ASN A 272 17.82 -14.13 21.93
C ASN A 272 18.96 -15.10 22.28
N CYS A 273 18.61 -16.27 22.82
CA CYS A 273 19.59 -17.25 23.27
C CYS A 273 20.43 -17.80 22.10
N SER A 274 19.87 -17.98 20.91
CA SER A 274 20.64 -18.50 19.77
C SER A 274 21.69 -17.51 19.20
N ALA A 275 21.60 -16.24 19.58
CA ALA A 275 22.53 -15.21 19.09
C ALA A 275 23.75 -15.01 20.01
N ILE A 276 23.81 -15.66 21.18
CA ILE A 276 24.86 -15.45 22.15
C ILE A 276 25.86 -16.60 22.03
N PRO A 277 27.16 -16.33 21.82
CA PRO A 277 28.19 -17.35 21.92
C PRO A 277 28.24 -17.98 23.33
N ASP A 278 28.44 -19.32 23.42
CA ASP A 278 28.42 -20.05 24.68
C ASP A 278 29.34 -19.47 25.77
N ALA A 279 30.51 -18.99 25.41
CA ALA A 279 31.47 -18.38 26.31
C ALA A 279 30.99 -17.04 26.94
N LEU A 280 30.00 -16.37 26.33
CA LEU A 280 29.52 -15.09 26.80
C LEU A 280 28.18 -15.17 27.54
N PHE A 281 27.49 -16.30 27.48
CA PHE A 281 26.16 -16.45 28.11
C PHE A 281 26.13 -16.01 29.57
N GLU A 282 27.10 -16.52 30.36
CA GLU A 282 27.14 -16.23 31.79
C GLU A 282 27.33 -14.74 32.06
N SER A 283 28.30 -14.13 31.40
CA SER A 283 28.63 -12.71 31.58
C SER A 283 27.51 -11.76 31.11
N GLU A 284 26.81 -12.11 30.05
CA GLU A 284 25.70 -11.27 29.53
C GLU A 284 24.41 -11.44 30.36
N LEU A 285 24.05 -12.68 30.75
CA LEU A 285 22.83 -12.92 31.53
C LEU A 285 22.96 -12.43 32.99
N PHE A 286 24.06 -12.77 33.65
CA PHE A 286 24.22 -12.56 35.10
C PHE A 286 25.19 -11.43 35.46
N GLY A 287 25.94 -10.90 34.47
CA GLY A 287 26.93 -9.85 34.70
C GLY A 287 28.27 -10.37 35.21
N TYR A 288 29.23 -9.48 35.37
CA TYR A 288 30.57 -9.81 35.84
C TYR A 288 31.16 -8.72 36.72
N GLU A 289 32.03 -9.15 37.63
CA GLU A 289 32.84 -8.26 38.45
C GLU A 289 34.15 -7.90 37.75
N ARG A 290 34.79 -6.82 38.20
CA ARG A 290 36.10 -6.41 37.70
C ARG A 290 37.12 -7.54 37.91
N GLY A 291 37.83 -7.91 36.84
CA GLY A 291 38.84 -8.98 36.88
C GLY A 291 38.30 -10.41 36.71
N ALA A 292 37.02 -10.57 36.39
CA ALA A 292 36.40 -11.91 36.22
C ALA A 292 37.01 -12.69 35.04
N PHE A 293 37.50 -11.99 34.02
CA PHE A 293 38.22 -12.59 32.89
C PHE A 293 39.17 -11.55 32.24
N THR A 294 40.05 -11.99 31.36
CA THR A 294 41.00 -11.15 30.63
C THR A 294 40.21 -10.15 29.77
N GLY A 295 40.26 -8.83 30.16
CA GLY A 295 39.47 -7.75 29.53
C GLY A 295 38.34 -7.17 30.39
N ALA A 296 38.02 -7.77 31.53
CA ALA A 296 37.01 -7.26 32.49
C ALA A 296 37.60 -6.09 33.34
N SER A 297 37.81 -4.95 32.72
CA SER A 297 38.36 -3.74 33.36
C SER A 297 37.42 -3.08 34.36
N THR A 298 36.13 -3.21 34.17
CA THR A 298 35.04 -2.67 35.01
C THR A 298 34.00 -3.77 35.29
N ALA A 299 33.23 -3.62 36.37
CA ALA A 299 32.07 -4.48 36.62
C ALA A 299 30.91 -4.08 35.73
N ARG A 300 30.12 -5.06 35.26
CA ARG A 300 28.95 -4.83 34.43
C ARG A 300 27.74 -5.63 34.91
N ALA A 301 26.59 -4.99 35.05
CA ALA A 301 25.33 -5.63 35.39
C ALA A 301 24.81 -6.47 34.21
N GLY A 302 24.37 -7.69 34.51
CA GLY A 302 23.75 -8.58 33.52
C GLY A 302 22.31 -8.23 33.17
N TRP A 303 21.75 -8.94 32.20
CA TRP A 303 20.38 -8.66 31.75
C TRP A 303 19.32 -8.93 32.82
N PHE A 304 19.53 -9.90 33.70
CA PHE A 304 18.61 -10.11 34.83
C PHE A 304 18.59 -8.95 35.81
N GLU A 305 19.71 -8.31 36.08
CA GLU A 305 19.76 -7.11 36.90
C GLU A 305 19.11 -5.91 36.19
N GLN A 306 19.34 -5.77 34.88
CA GLN A 306 18.71 -4.72 34.06
C GLN A 306 17.20 -4.89 33.95
N ALA A 307 16.69 -6.13 34.06
CA ALA A 307 15.27 -6.46 34.03
C ALA A 307 14.60 -6.35 35.40
N ASP A 308 15.33 -5.93 36.44
CA ASP A 308 14.77 -5.88 37.79
C ASP A 308 13.50 -5.06 37.87
N SER A 309 12.52 -5.57 38.62
CA SER A 309 11.15 -5.03 38.72
C SER A 309 10.36 -5.04 37.40
N GLY A 310 10.94 -5.53 36.31
CA GLY A 310 10.40 -5.59 34.97
C GLY A 310 10.12 -7.01 34.45
N THR A 311 10.34 -7.22 33.16
CA THR A 311 10.14 -8.48 32.48
C THR A 311 11.38 -8.81 31.63
N ILE A 312 11.85 -10.04 31.71
CA ILE A 312 12.85 -10.58 30.80
C ILE A 312 12.16 -11.53 29.82
N PHE A 313 12.45 -11.38 28.55
CA PHE A 313 12.01 -12.28 27.49
C PHE A 313 13.20 -13.06 26.94
N LEU A 314 13.19 -14.39 27.13
CA LEU A 314 14.22 -15.31 26.62
C LEU A 314 13.67 -16.01 25.37
N ASP A 315 14.09 -15.57 24.20
CA ASP A 315 13.74 -16.22 22.93
C ASP A 315 14.66 -17.38 22.64
N GLU A 316 14.14 -18.43 22.04
CA GLU A 316 14.81 -19.70 21.73
C GLU A 316 15.49 -20.30 22.97
N ILE A 317 14.73 -20.42 24.07
CA ILE A 317 15.25 -20.93 25.37
C ILE A 317 15.81 -22.36 25.28
N GLY A 318 15.38 -23.15 24.29
CA GLY A 318 15.91 -24.49 24.01
C GLY A 318 17.36 -24.52 23.56
N GLU A 319 17.95 -23.37 23.21
CA GLU A 319 19.36 -23.23 22.83
C GLU A 319 20.28 -22.94 24.04
N LEU A 320 19.72 -22.80 25.25
CA LEU A 320 20.49 -22.45 26.44
C LEU A 320 21.43 -23.61 26.84
N PRO A 321 22.76 -23.39 27.00
CA PRO A 321 23.68 -24.41 27.42
C PRO A 321 23.32 -25.02 28.80
N LEU A 322 23.51 -26.33 28.99
CA LEU A 322 23.15 -27.04 30.23
C LEU A 322 23.70 -26.41 31.51
N ALA A 323 24.93 -25.87 31.48
CA ALA A 323 25.53 -25.19 32.61
C ALA A 323 24.74 -23.92 33.00
N MET A 324 24.20 -23.21 32.00
CA MET A 324 23.42 -21.99 32.21
C MET A 324 21.99 -22.30 32.67
N GLN A 325 21.44 -23.45 32.27
CA GLN A 325 20.12 -23.90 32.73
C GLN A 325 20.05 -24.05 34.25
N SER A 326 21.12 -24.55 34.90
CA SER A 326 21.20 -24.66 36.35
C SER A 326 21.22 -23.31 37.06
N LYS A 327 21.96 -22.33 36.51
CA LYS A 327 22.03 -20.97 37.06
C LYS A 327 20.72 -20.22 36.86
N LEU A 328 20.10 -20.39 35.70
CA LEU A 328 18.78 -19.83 35.43
C LEU A 328 17.73 -20.38 36.40
N LEU A 329 17.72 -21.69 36.63
CA LEU A 329 16.79 -22.32 37.57
C LEU A 329 16.95 -21.72 38.98
N ARG A 330 18.18 -21.58 39.47
CA ARG A 330 18.46 -20.97 40.78
C ARG A 330 17.95 -19.55 40.86
N THR A 331 18.21 -18.74 39.84
CA THR A 331 17.71 -17.33 39.76
C THR A 331 16.19 -17.27 39.79
N LEU A 332 15.50 -18.19 39.12
CA LEU A 332 14.03 -18.26 39.09
C LEU A 332 13.40 -18.80 40.39
N GLN A 333 14.11 -19.56 41.16
CA GLN A 333 13.63 -20.11 42.43
C GLN A 333 13.91 -19.19 43.62
N GLU A 334 15.13 -18.67 43.70
CA GLU A 334 15.63 -17.90 44.86
C GLU A 334 15.44 -16.38 44.68
N GLY A 335 15.25 -15.90 43.43
CA GLY A 335 15.20 -14.46 43.12
C GLY A 335 16.56 -13.78 43.36
N THR A 336 17.67 -14.57 43.33
CA THR A 336 19.04 -14.06 43.51
C THR A 336 19.94 -14.58 42.40
N LEU A 337 20.98 -13.83 42.11
CA LEU A 337 22.05 -14.22 41.18
C LEU A 337 23.40 -13.79 41.73
N VAL A 338 24.47 -14.41 41.23
CA VAL A 338 25.85 -14.05 41.53
C VAL A 338 26.54 -13.70 40.21
N ARG A 339 27.22 -12.54 40.16
CA ARG A 339 27.99 -12.13 38.99
C ARG A 339 29.20 -13.04 38.78
N LEU A 340 29.62 -13.21 37.53
CA LEU A 340 30.83 -13.94 37.20
C LEU A 340 32.04 -13.32 37.91
N GLY A 341 32.84 -14.15 38.60
CA GLY A 341 33.96 -13.71 39.42
C GLY A 341 33.58 -13.05 40.75
N GLY A 342 32.31 -12.92 41.07
CA GLY A 342 31.81 -12.36 42.33
C GLY A 342 31.42 -13.44 43.34
N GLN A 343 31.23 -13.02 44.61
CA GLN A 343 30.69 -13.87 45.70
C GLN A 343 29.40 -13.29 46.29
N ARG A 344 29.06 -12.05 45.91
CA ARG A 344 27.90 -11.33 46.46
C ARG A 344 26.63 -11.72 45.70
N GLU A 345 25.60 -12.14 46.44
CA GLU A 345 24.26 -12.33 45.91
C GLU A 345 23.58 -11.00 45.65
N VAL A 346 23.02 -10.88 44.45
CA VAL A 346 22.20 -9.72 44.01
C VAL A 346 20.77 -10.21 43.92
N ARG A 347 19.84 -9.54 44.63
CA ARG A 347 18.40 -9.85 44.55
C ARG A 347 17.79 -9.20 43.33
N VAL A 348 16.95 -9.94 42.62
CA VAL A 348 16.22 -9.48 41.45
C VAL A 348 14.77 -9.97 41.49
N ASN A 349 13.85 -9.11 41.09
CA ASN A 349 12.42 -9.44 40.97
C ASN A 349 11.98 -9.31 39.51
N VAL A 350 12.18 -10.38 38.76
CA VAL A 350 11.97 -10.36 37.30
C VAL A 350 10.84 -11.31 36.91
N ARG A 351 9.90 -10.85 36.10
CA ARG A 351 8.93 -11.72 35.45
C ARG A 351 9.56 -12.35 34.21
N LEU A 352 9.50 -13.69 34.11
CA LEU A 352 10.03 -14.41 32.96
C LEU A 352 8.94 -14.70 31.91
N VAL A 353 9.24 -14.39 30.66
CA VAL A 353 8.55 -14.91 29.47
C VAL A 353 9.61 -15.65 28.65
N ALA A 354 9.38 -16.91 28.34
CA ALA A 354 10.27 -17.72 27.52
C ALA A 354 9.59 -18.11 26.21
N ALA A 355 10.36 -18.31 25.14
CA ALA A 355 9.84 -18.77 23.87
C ALA A 355 10.75 -19.84 23.26
N THR A 356 10.15 -20.79 22.53
CA THR A 356 10.88 -21.80 21.78
C THR A 356 10.05 -22.36 20.62
N ASN A 357 10.73 -22.84 19.59
CA ASN A 357 10.16 -23.66 18.54
C ASN A 357 10.47 -25.16 18.74
N ARG A 358 11.32 -25.53 19.72
CA ARG A 358 11.66 -26.91 20.03
C ARG A 358 10.64 -27.55 20.97
N ASP A 359 10.50 -28.85 20.85
CA ASP A 359 9.79 -29.67 21.82
C ASP A 359 10.70 -29.91 23.04
N LEU A 360 10.54 -29.08 24.08
CA LEU A 360 11.39 -29.18 25.29
C LEU A 360 11.25 -30.52 26.01
N ALA A 361 10.13 -31.22 25.89
CA ALA A 361 9.97 -32.56 26.51
C ALA A 361 10.92 -33.57 25.85
N ARG A 362 10.99 -33.55 24.51
CA ARG A 362 11.97 -34.35 23.76
C ARG A 362 13.42 -33.94 24.03
N GLU A 363 13.69 -32.66 24.24
CA GLU A 363 15.02 -32.17 24.60
C GLU A 363 15.42 -32.67 26.00
N VAL A 364 14.47 -32.81 26.94
CA VAL A 364 14.70 -33.43 28.27
C VAL A 364 15.03 -34.92 28.13
N GLU A 365 14.24 -35.67 27.36
CA GLU A 365 14.51 -37.09 27.09
C GLU A 365 15.87 -37.31 26.45
N ALA A 366 16.29 -36.42 25.58
CA ALA A 366 17.61 -36.47 24.93
C ALA A 366 18.76 -35.93 25.80
N GLY A 367 18.51 -35.53 27.04
CA GLY A 367 19.51 -35.00 27.97
C GLY A 367 20.09 -33.64 27.62
N ARG A 368 19.50 -32.92 26.67
CA ARG A 368 19.92 -31.57 26.25
C ARG A 368 19.24 -30.45 27.02
N PHE A 369 18.16 -30.78 27.73
CA PHE A 369 17.45 -29.82 28.59
C PHE A 369 17.19 -30.45 29.96
N ARG A 370 17.30 -29.68 31.04
CA ARG A 370 17.06 -30.18 32.40
C ARG A 370 15.57 -30.30 32.69
N GLN A 371 15.16 -31.38 33.28
CA GLN A 371 13.78 -31.67 33.65
C GLN A 371 13.24 -30.69 34.70
N ASP A 372 14.07 -30.30 35.69
CA ASP A 372 13.68 -29.35 36.74
C ASP A 372 13.40 -27.94 36.18
N LEU A 373 14.21 -27.47 35.24
CA LEU A 373 14.00 -26.20 34.55
C LEU A 373 12.77 -26.29 33.65
N TYR A 374 12.55 -27.38 32.93
CA TYR A 374 11.36 -27.57 32.10
C TYR A 374 10.08 -27.38 32.91
N TYR A 375 9.93 -28.03 34.06
CA TYR A 375 8.74 -27.86 34.90
C TYR A 375 8.60 -26.45 35.47
N ARG A 376 9.69 -25.72 35.70
CA ARG A 376 9.67 -24.33 36.15
C ARG A 376 9.28 -23.36 35.07
N LEU A 377 9.59 -23.66 33.80
CA LEU A 377 9.21 -22.83 32.63
C LEU A 377 7.79 -23.15 32.14
N ASN A 378 7.43 -24.42 32.13
CA ASN A 378 6.15 -24.91 31.61
C ASN A 378 4.98 -24.74 32.60
N VAL A 379 4.88 -23.56 33.23
CA VAL A 379 3.79 -23.23 34.15
C VAL A 379 2.55 -22.83 33.38
N ILE A 380 2.70 -21.92 32.42
CA ILE A 380 1.60 -21.47 31.54
C ILE A 380 2.11 -21.51 30.10
N PRO A 381 1.93 -22.65 29.41
CA PRO A 381 2.22 -22.71 27.98
C PRO A 381 1.13 -22.02 27.17
N ILE A 382 1.52 -21.15 26.23
CA ILE A 382 0.64 -20.54 25.24
C ILE A 382 1.15 -20.95 23.87
N ARG A 383 0.33 -21.70 23.12
CA ARG A 383 0.66 -22.11 21.76
C ARG A 383 0.23 -21.03 20.76
N LEU A 384 1.19 -20.53 20.01
CA LEU A 384 0.92 -19.62 18.89
C LEU A 384 0.64 -20.42 17.63
N PRO A 385 -0.48 -20.11 16.93
CA PRO A 385 -0.81 -20.79 15.68
C PRO A 385 0.21 -20.43 14.59
N SER A 386 0.52 -21.42 13.74
CA SER A 386 1.23 -21.18 12.48
C SER A 386 0.37 -20.33 11.54
N LEU A 387 0.98 -19.73 10.52
CA LEU A 387 0.21 -18.92 9.54
C LEU A 387 -0.73 -19.81 8.70
N ALA A 388 -0.38 -21.08 8.52
CA ALA A 388 -1.23 -22.08 7.87
C ALA A 388 -2.51 -22.40 8.65
N GLU A 389 -2.48 -22.31 10.01
CA GLU A 389 -3.64 -22.49 10.88
C GLU A 389 -4.52 -21.25 11.00
N ARG A 390 -4.08 -20.09 10.46
CA ARG A 390 -4.82 -18.80 10.48
C ARG A 390 -4.81 -18.10 9.12
N ARG A 391 -5.18 -18.83 8.07
CA ARG A 391 -5.19 -18.33 6.70
C ARG A 391 -6.02 -17.07 6.49
N GLU A 392 -7.10 -16.93 7.27
CA GLU A 392 -7.98 -15.75 7.27
C GLU A 392 -7.24 -14.45 7.61
N ASP A 393 -6.14 -14.53 8.38
CA ASP A 393 -5.35 -13.37 8.77
C ASP A 393 -4.33 -12.95 7.69
N ILE A 394 -4.04 -13.82 6.71
CA ILE A 394 -3.01 -13.57 5.69
C ILE A 394 -3.30 -12.30 4.91
N ARG A 395 -4.56 -12.09 4.52
CA ARG A 395 -4.98 -10.90 3.78
C ARG A 395 -4.69 -9.61 4.56
N ALA A 396 -5.06 -9.57 5.83
CA ALA A 396 -4.83 -8.42 6.69
C ALA A 396 -3.33 -8.15 6.91
N LEU A 397 -2.55 -9.22 7.13
CA LEU A 397 -1.09 -9.16 7.27
C LEU A 397 -0.42 -8.68 5.98
N ALA A 398 -0.81 -9.22 4.82
CA ALA A 398 -0.27 -8.81 3.52
C ALA A 398 -0.51 -7.33 3.25
N LEU A 399 -1.74 -6.84 3.44
CA LEU A 399 -2.09 -5.43 3.27
C LEU A 399 -1.30 -4.52 4.24
N HIS A 400 -1.13 -4.97 5.49
CA HIS A 400 -0.30 -4.25 6.47
C HIS A 400 1.16 -4.14 6.01
N PHE A 401 1.77 -5.26 5.57
CA PHE A 401 3.15 -5.25 5.10
C PHE A 401 3.34 -4.44 3.82
N VAL A 402 2.39 -4.50 2.86
CA VAL A 402 2.41 -3.64 1.67
C VAL A 402 2.37 -2.17 2.06
N SER A 403 1.46 -1.78 2.96
CA SER A 403 1.36 -0.39 3.42
C SER A 403 2.65 0.07 4.08
N ARG A 404 3.22 -0.76 4.96
CA ARG A 404 4.48 -0.46 5.66
C ARG A 404 5.67 -0.37 4.70
N ALA A 405 5.78 -1.30 3.74
CA ALA A 405 6.85 -1.29 2.75
C ALA A 405 6.72 -0.10 1.79
N ASN A 406 5.52 0.22 1.32
CA ASN A 406 5.26 1.42 0.52
C ASN A 406 5.72 2.70 1.23
N GLN A 407 5.39 2.80 2.52
CA GLN A 407 5.77 3.96 3.34
C GLN A 407 7.29 4.05 3.54
N ALA A 408 7.94 2.92 3.81
CA ALA A 408 9.39 2.87 4.03
C ALA A 408 10.20 3.15 2.76
N HIS A 409 9.72 2.71 1.60
CA HIS A 409 10.44 2.78 0.32
C HIS A 409 9.85 3.82 -0.66
N GLN A 410 8.90 4.65 -0.22
CA GLN A 410 8.23 5.68 -1.03
C GLN A 410 7.65 5.12 -2.35
N ARG A 411 7.06 3.93 -2.28
CA ARG A 411 6.41 3.24 -3.39
C ARG A 411 4.89 3.31 -3.24
N ASN A 412 4.17 2.99 -4.31
CA ASN A 412 2.70 2.89 -4.32
C ASN A 412 2.25 1.60 -5.00
N VAL A 413 2.65 0.47 -4.43
CA VAL A 413 2.31 -0.85 -4.93
C VAL A 413 1.03 -1.34 -4.26
N ASN A 414 0.15 -1.98 -5.03
CA ASN A 414 -1.10 -2.58 -4.57
C ASN A 414 -1.16 -4.04 -5.01
N LEU A 415 -1.89 -4.86 -4.26
CA LEU A 415 -2.14 -6.26 -4.61
C LEU A 415 -3.53 -6.38 -5.26
N ALA A 416 -3.59 -7.02 -6.41
CA ALA A 416 -4.84 -7.38 -7.04
C ALA A 416 -5.56 -8.50 -6.24
N PRO A 417 -6.88 -8.67 -6.40
CA PRO A 417 -7.64 -9.69 -5.67
C PRO A 417 -7.15 -11.13 -5.89
N ASP A 418 -6.69 -11.45 -7.10
CA ASP A 418 -6.09 -12.74 -7.48
C ASP A 418 -4.76 -12.99 -6.78
N ALA A 419 -3.90 -11.97 -6.71
CA ALA A 419 -2.65 -12.04 -5.94
C ALA A 419 -2.90 -12.26 -4.44
N LEU A 420 -3.91 -11.60 -3.86
CA LEU A 420 -4.31 -11.83 -2.47
C LEU A 420 -4.79 -13.27 -2.23
N ALA A 421 -5.63 -13.80 -3.11
CA ALA A 421 -6.11 -15.18 -3.03
C ALA A 421 -4.94 -16.18 -3.12
N ARG A 422 -3.94 -15.90 -3.95
CA ARG A 422 -2.73 -16.72 -4.07
C ARG A 422 -1.89 -16.70 -2.79
N LEU A 423 -1.74 -15.54 -2.15
CA LEU A 423 -1.06 -15.44 -0.84
C LEU A 423 -1.80 -16.23 0.24
N GLU A 424 -3.14 -16.21 0.26
CA GLU A 424 -3.97 -16.97 1.20
C GLU A 424 -3.83 -18.50 1.00
N ALA A 425 -3.62 -18.95 -0.24
CA ALA A 425 -3.45 -20.36 -0.58
C ALA A 425 -2.05 -20.91 -0.28
N HIS A 426 -1.02 -20.05 -0.15
CA HIS A 426 0.36 -20.47 0.07
C HIS A 426 0.56 -21.04 1.49
N PRO A 427 1.37 -22.09 1.68
CA PRO A 427 1.54 -22.77 2.98
C PRO A 427 2.35 -22.00 4.02
N TRP A 428 3.19 -21.05 3.64
CA TRP A 428 4.01 -20.18 4.50
C TRP A 428 4.83 -20.93 5.57
N PRO A 429 5.78 -21.79 5.20
CA PRO A 429 6.60 -22.53 6.18
C PRO A 429 7.42 -21.61 7.10
N GLY A 430 7.81 -20.42 6.64
CA GLY A 430 8.47 -19.39 7.46
C GLY A 430 7.50 -18.42 8.13
N ASN A 431 6.20 -18.71 8.11
CA ASN A 431 5.14 -17.96 8.78
C ASN A 431 5.13 -16.45 8.42
N ILE A 432 4.84 -15.59 9.37
CA ILE A 432 4.73 -14.12 9.18
C ILE A 432 6.06 -13.51 8.71
N ARG A 433 7.20 -14.08 9.16
CA ARG A 433 8.52 -13.59 8.75
C ARG A 433 8.75 -13.79 7.26
N GLU A 434 8.36 -14.93 6.72
CA GLU A 434 8.44 -15.22 5.28
C GLU A 434 7.49 -14.33 4.48
N LEU A 435 6.22 -14.23 4.90
CA LEU A 435 5.24 -13.35 4.28
C LEU A 435 5.74 -11.90 4.22
N GLY A 436 6.27 -11.38 5.34
CA GLY A 436 6.82 -10.02 5.41
C GLY A 436 7.97 -9.80 4.43
N ASN A 437 8.92 -10.75 4.37
CA ASN A 437 10.07 -10.68 3.45
C ASN A 437 9.66 -10.77 1.97
N VAL A 438 8.66 -11.61 1.65
CA VAL A 438 8.13 -11.73 0.28
C VAL A 438 7.47 -10.42 -0.13
N ILE A 439 6.62 -9.84 0.72
CA ILE A 439 5.93 -8.57 0.45
C ILE A 439 6.93 -7.41 0.33
N GLU A 440 7.93 -7.32 1.19
CA GLU A 440 8.95 -6.27 1.13
C GLU A 440 9.74 -6.34 -0.19
N ARG A 441 10.18 -7.55 -0.56
CA ARG A 441 10.87 -7.80 -1.84
C ARG A 441 9.97 -7.48 -3.03
N LEU A 442 8.69 -7.85 -2.97
CA LEU A 442 7.69 -7.55 -3.99
C LEU A 442 7.53 -6.04 -4.16
N VAL A 443 7.34 -5.28 -3.09
CA VAL A 443 7.19 -3.81 -3.16
C VAL A 443 8.44 -3.15 -3.72
N LEU A 444 9.63 -3.64 -3.39
CA LEU A 444 10.89 -3.10 -3.91
C LEU A 444 11.08 -3.36 -5.41
N LEU A 445 10.71 -4.54 -5.89
CA LEU A 445 11.05 -5.04 -7.22
C LEU A 445 9.87 -5.10 -8.20
N ALA A 446 8.64 -4.79 -7.78
CA ALA A 446 7.49 -4.71 -8.68
C ALA A 446 7.70 -3.63 -9.74
N ASN A 447 7.40 -3.98 -11.00
CA ASN A 447 7.47 -3.06 -12.13
C ASN A 447 6.25 -2.14 -12.16
N ASP A 448 5.07 -2.68 -11.85
CA ASP A 448 3.79 -2.00 -11.91
C ASP A 448 3.27 -1.63 -10.51
N THR A 449 2.33 -0.69 -10.48
CA THR A 449 1.65 -0.28 -9.25
C THR A 449 0.60 -1.28 -8.78
N LEU A 450 0.14 -2.19 -9.64
CA LEU A 450 -0.82 -3.24 -9.33
C LEU A 450 -0.21 -4.61 -9.64
N VAL A 451 0.07 -5.37 -8.59
CA VAL A 451 0.66 -6.72 -8.70
C VAL A 451 -0.44 -7.76 -8.84
N THR A 452 -0.37 -8.55 -9.91
CA THR A 452 -1.26 -9.67 -10.21
C THR A 452 -0.66 -11.00 -9.73
N ASP A 453 -1.44 -12.10 -9.81
CA ASP A 453 -1.00 -13.45 -9.48
C ASP A 453 0.26 -13.86 -10.28
N ALA A 454 0.28 -13.59 -11.58
CA ALA A 454 1.40 -13.93 -12.46
C ALA A 454 2.72 -13.23 -12.08
N GLU A 455 2.65 -11.99 -11.60
CA GLU A 455 3.81 -11.26 -11.11
C GLU A 455 4.24 -11.76 -9.73
N LEU A 456 3.28 -12.10 -8.86
CA LEU A 456 3.52 -12.62 -7.52
C LEU A 456 4.29 -13.94 -7.53
N ASP A 457 4.02 -14.84 -8.48
CA ASP A 457 4.72 -16.13 -8.61
C ASP A 457 6.24 -15.99 -8.71
N ARG A 458 6.74 -14.88 -9.22
CA ARG A 458 8.19 -14.59 -9.30
C ARG A 458 8.83 -14.38 -7.92
N PHE A 459 8.04 -14.06 -6.91
CA PHE A 459 8.50 -13.73 -5.56
C PHE A 459 8.24 -14.84 -4.54
N LEU A 460 7.32 -15.78 -4.85
CA LEU A 460 7.01 -16.89 -3.97
C LEU A 460 8.15 -17.91 -3.93
N PRO A 461 8.51 -18.46 -2.74
CA PRO A 461 9.46 -19.56 -2.62
C PRO A 461 8.92 -20.79 -3.36
N GLY A 462 9.68 -21.32 -4.28
CA GLY A 462 9.28 -22.46 -5.14
C GLY A 462 9.15 -22.14 -6.62
N ALA A 463 8.91 -20.89 -7.02
CA ALA A 463 8.86 -20.50 -8.42
C ALA A 463 10.22 -20.58 -9.15
N MET A 464 11.32 -20.59 -8.42
CA MET A 464 12.66 -20.82 -9.00
C MET A 464 12.97 -22.28 -9.32
N ALA A 465 12.10 -23.24 -8.96
CA ALA A 465 12.32 -24.66 -9.21
C ALA A 465 11.79 -25.17 -10.55
N THR A 466 11.10 -24.34 -11.33
CA THR A 466 10.64 -24.67 -12.68
C THR A 466 11.39 -23.93 -13.77
N GLN A 467 12.71 -23.93 -13.72
CA GLN A 467 13.47 -23.88 -14.97
C GLN A 467 13.35 -25.28 -15.61
N PRO A 468 12.94 -25.40 -16.86
CA PRO A 468 12.93 -26.68 -17.53
C PRO A 468 14.34 -27.26 -17.46
N ALA A 469 14.46 -28.50 -16.98
CA ALA A 469 15.73 -29.21 -16.96
C ALA A 469 16.34 -29.12 -18.35
N PRO A 470 17.64 -28.78 -18.48
CA PRO A 470 18.29 -28.77 -19.78
C PRO A 470 18.22 -30.17 -20.34
N VAL A 471 17.72 -30.29 -21.57
CA VAL A 471 17.64 -31.53 -22.35
C VAL A 471 19.01 -32.22 -22.27
N ALA A 472 19.01 -33.46 -21.80
CA ALA A 472 20.22 -34.25 -21.67
C ALA A 472 20.90 -34.42 -23.03
N VAL A 473 22.04 -33.80 -23.22
CA VAL A 473 22.99 -34.08 -24.30
C VAL A 473 23.84 -35.28 -23.83
N PRO A 474 24.11 -36.31 -24.65
CA PRO A 474 24.87 -37.48 -24.24
C PRO A 474 26.32 -37.12 -23.84
N PRO A 475 26.94 -37.91 -22.96
CA PRO A 475 28.14 -37.48 -22.25
C PRO A 475 29.37 -37.45 -23.18
N ALA A 476 29.93 -36.27 -23.36
CA ALA A 476 31.31 -36.10 -23.76
C ALA A 476 32.16 -36.12 -22.48
N GLN A 477 33.28 -36.87 -22.53
CA GLN A 477 34.18 -37.18 -21.43
C GLN A 477 34.62 -35.92 -20.66
N ALA A 478 34.53 -35.96 -19.34
CA ALA A 478 34.85 -34.89 -18.41
C ALA A 478 36.37 -34.68 -18.28
N PRO A 479 36.84 -33.42 -18.21
CA PRO A 479 38.05 -33.08 -17.47
C PRO A 479 37.70 -32.88 -15.99
N ALA A 480 38.65 -33.28 -15.13
CA ALA A 480 38.52 -33.38 -13.67
C ALA A 480 37.97 -32.13 -12.97
N GLU A 481 37.06 -32.35 -12.02
CA GLU A 481 36.45 -31.33 -11.16
C GLU A 481 37.47 -30.58 -10.31
N ALA A 482 37.46 -29.26 -10.38
CA ALA A 482 38.07 -28.40 -9.37
C ALA A 482 37.03 -28.12 -8.27
N PRO A 483 37.38 -28.21 -6.98
CA PRO A 483 36.44 -28.09 -5.87
C PRO A 483 35.94 -26.64 -5.73
N LEU A 484 34.62 -26.43 -5.67
CA LEU A 484 33.90 -25.16 -5.42
C LEU A 484 33.93 -24.73 -3.93
N VAL A 485 34.98 -25.02 -3.21
CA VAL A 485 35.22 -24.45 -1.88
C VAL A 485 36.19 -23.28 -2.07
N ARG A 486 35.71 -22.05 -1.82
CA ARG A 486 36.57 -20.88 -1.71
C ARG A 486 37.41 -21.04 -0.44
N ASP A 487 38.60 -21.58 -0.55
CA ASP A 487 39.57 -21.57 0.53
C ASP A 487 39.86 -20.10 0.92
N TYR A 488 39.73 -19.85 2.22
CA TYR A 488 40.11 -18.56 2.81
C TYR A 488 41.65 -18.49 2.79
N ALA A 489 42.19 -17.90 1.71
CA ALA A 489 43.62 -17.76 1.56
C ALA A 489 44.19 -16.77 2.60
N PRO A 490 45.12 -17.16 3.47
CA PRO A 490 45.69 -16.28 4.47
C PRO A 490 46.42 -15.07 3.84
N ALA A 491 46.61 -14.00 4.62
CA ALA A 491 47.12 -12.71 4.15
C ALA A 491 48.48 -12.74 3.41
N HIS A 492 49.18 -13.88 3.44
CA HIS A 492 50.47 -14.09 2.82
C HIS A 492 50.44 -14.96 1.54
N SER A 493 49.26 -15.30 1.03
CA SER A 493 49.13 -16.22 -0.13
C SER A 493 49.59 -15.66 -1.48
N HIS A 494 49.87 -14.35 -1.56
CA HIS A 494 50.37 -13.69 -2.78
C HIS A 494 51.68 -12.95 -2.45
N SER A 495 52.76 -13.31 -3.10
CA SER A 495 54.05 -12.64 -2.92
C SER A 495 54.01 -11.18 -3.46
N ALA A 496 54.90 -10.33 -2.97
CA ALA A 496 55.06 -8.97 -3.47
C ALA A 496 55.27 -8.95 -5.00
N HIS A 497 56.05 -9.90 -5.53
CA HIS A 497 56.27 -10.07 -6.95
C HIS A 497 54.99 -10.40 -7.74
N THR A 498 54.11 -11.26 -7.21
CA THR A 498 52.84 -11.61 -7.86
C THR A 498 51.88 -10.43 -7.92
N LEU A 499 51.82 -9.62 -6.85
CA LEU A 499 50.98 -8.39 -6.81
C LEU A 499 51.51 -7.34 -7.80
N GLN A 500 52.81 -7.21 -7.93
CA GLN A 500 53.47 -6.27 -8.84
C GLN A 500 53.31 -6.69 -10.29
N ALA A 501 53.46 -8.00 -10.60
CA ALA A 501 53.22 -8.55 -11.92
C ALA A 501 51.78 -8.33 -12.39
N ALA A 502 50.80 -8.61 -11.56
CA ALA A 502 49.39 -8.37 -11.88
C ALA A 502 49.07 -6.88 -12.09
N LEU A 503 49.73 -5.99 -11.34
CA LEU A 503 49.55 -4.54 -11.51
C LEU A 503 50.16 -4.05 -12.84
N ALA A 504 51.32 -4.60 -13.22
CA ALA A 504 51.97 -4.29 -14.48
C ALA A 504 51.21 -4.81 -15.70
N GLU A 505 50.70 -6.05 -15.63
CA GLU A 505 49.86 -6.68 -16.67
C GLU A 505 48.59 -5.90 -16.95
N HIS A 506 48.01 -5.28 -15.94
CA HIS A 506 46.82 -4.45 -16.09
C HIS A 506 47.10 -2.95 -16.11
N HIS A 507 48.29 -2.55 -16.53
CA HIS A 507 48.68 -1.14 -16.74
C HIS A 507 48.37 -0.21 -15.55
N GLY A 508 48.57 -0.68 -14.33
CA GLY A 508 48.34 0.08 -13.11
C GLY A 508 46.87 0.09 -12.60
N ASN A 509 45.94 -0.59 -13.29
CA ASN A 509 44.54 -0.65 -12.88
C ASN A 509 44.35 -1.65 -11.72
N GLN A 510 44.30 -1.13 -10.49
CA GLN A 510 44.16 -1.93 -9.27
C GLN A 510 42.88 -2.77 -9.22
N SER A 511 41.78 -2.34 -9.83
CA SER A 511 40.53 -3.09 -9.84
C SER A 511 40.63 -4.35 -10.72
N ARG A 512 41.23 -4.25 -11.90
CA ARG A 512 41.43 -5.40 -12.79
C ARG A 512 42.51 -6.34 -12.26
N ALA A 513 43.59 -5.81 -11.72
CA ALA A 513 44.63 -6.60 -11.06
C ALA A 513 44.13 -7.34 -9.81
N ALA A 514 43.22 -6.74 -9.04
CA ALA A 514 42.55 -7.44 -7.93
C ALA A 514 41.69 -8.59 -8.44
N GLN A 515 40.92 -8.37 -9.49
CA GLN A 515 40.02 -9.36 -10.08
C GLN A 515 40.78 -10.56 -10.68
N SER A 516 41.93 -10.33 -11.35
CA SER A 516 42.75 -11.41 -11.90
C SER A 516 43.34 -12.31 -10.84
N LEU A 517 43.57 -11.81 -9.62
CA LEU A 517 44.06 -12.57 -8.48
C LEU A 517 42.94 -13.09 -7.54
N GLY A 518 41.67 -12.94 -7.94
CA GLY A 518 40.54 -13.36 -7.12
C GLY A 518 40.35 -12.56 -5.81
N LEU A 519 40.89 -11.33 -5.75
CA LEU A 519 40.85 -10.46 -4.59
C LEU A 519 39.85 -9.33 -4.78
N THR A 520 39.28 -8.84 -3.68
CA THR A 520 38.54 -7.57 -3.71
C THR A 520 39.55 -6.39 -3.81
N LEU A 521 39.16 -5.26 -4.37
CA LEU A 521 39.98 -4.05 -4.47
C LEU A 521 40.54 -3.65 -3.09
N ARG A 522 39.75 -3.81 -2.03
CA ARG A 522 40.14 -3.48 -0.65
C ARG A 522 41.23 -4.42 -0.12
N GLN A 523 41.13 -5.71 -0.42
CA GLN A 523 42.13 -6.72 -0.08
C GLN A 523 43.41 -6.53 -0.86
N PHE A 524 43.33 -6.22 -2.15
CA PHE A 524 44.48 -5.96 -3.02
C PHE A 524 45.23 -4.69 -2.58
N SER A 525 44.55 -3.57 -2.36
CA SER A 525 45.13 -2.32 -1.86
C SER A 525 45.76 -2.47 -0.47
N TYR A 526 45.20 -3.26 0.42
CA TYR A 526 45.76 -3.58 1.73
C TYR A 526 47.07 -4.35 1.59
N ARG A 527 47.12 -5.34 0.68
CA ARG A 527 48.33 -6.18 0.44
C ARG A 527 49.43 -5.38 -0.25
N LEU A 528 49.12 -4.49 -1.19
CA LEU A 528 50.09 -3.58 -1.79
C LEU A 528 50.75 -2.67 -0.74
N ARG A 529 49.97 -2.08 0.16
CA ARG A 529 50.50 -1.25 1.25
C ARG A 529 51.39 -2.06 2.20
N LYS A 530 51.02 -3.29 2.52
CA LYS A 530 51.80 -4.16 3.40
C LYS A 530 53.10 -4.67 2.74
N ALA A 531 53.13 -4.72 1.42
CA ALA A 531 54.31 -5.10 0.63
C ALA A 531 55.20 -3.92 0.24
N ASP A 532 54.90 -2.69 0.70
CA ASP A 532 55.60 -1.42 0.38
C ASP A 532 55.69 -1.12 -1.13
N LEU A 533 54.71 -1.60 -1.90
CA LEU A 533 54.61 -1.42 -3.35
C LEU A 533 53.59 -0.30 -3.64
N ARG A 534 54.00 0.94 -3.55
CA ARG A 534 53.23 2.10 -3.99
C ARG A 534 53.71 2.59 -5.34
#